data_787b640f63b875edb4c51c9229dc6bff
#
_entry.id   787b640f63b875edb4c51c9229dc6bff
#
_cell.length_a   1.000
_cell.length_b   1.000
_cell.length_c   1.000
_cell.angle_alpha   90.00
_cell.angle_beta   90.00
_cell.angle_gamma   90.00
#
_symmetry.space_group_name_H-M   'P 1'
#
loop_
_entity.id
_entity.type
_entity.pdbx_description
1 polymer ?
#
loop_
_entity_poly.entity_id
_entity_poly.type
_entity_poly.pdbx_seq_one_letter_code
_entity_poly.pdbx_strand_id
1 'polypeptide(L)'
;MNILFIAVDTLRADHMGCYGYGKDTTPNIDMLASKGVRFSECFSHTNCTQPGFTTMFSGMYSITHDIISHDIVTRGKGYVEINQDVRLLPEILKKHGYKTLAADNLASMRPWFKRGYDEYVYTTPDGKPECMADAKDVSDIAVRLLEKHKGEKFFLFVHFWDPHQPYEPPEVF
;
A
#
# COMPACT_ATOMS: atom_id res chain seq x y z
N MET A 1 18.48 -6.06 -8.38
CA MET A 1 17.76 -6.26 -7.09
C MET A 1 16.29 -5.96 -7.34
N ASN A 2 15.40 -6.86 -6.93
CA ASN A 2 13.95 -6.63 -6.99
C ASN A 2 13.48 -5.93 -5.71
N ILE A 3 12.35 -5.23 -5.80
CA ILE A 3 11.75 -4.52 -4.68
C ILE A 3 10.31 -5.03 -4.53
N LEU A 4 10.00 -5.60 -3.36
CA LEU A 4 8.64 -5.92 -2.93
C LEU A 4 8.27 -4.95 -1.81
N PHE A 5 7.25 -4.13 -2.06
CA PHE A 5 6.72 -3.18 -1.09
C PHE A 5 5.34 -3.65 -0.64
N ILE A 6 5.26 -4.16 0.58
CA ILE A 6 4.00 -4.62 1.19
C ILE A 6 3.51 -3.56 2.16
N ALA A 7 2.26 -3.17 2.02
CA ALA A 7 1.55 -2.33 2.97
C ALA A 7 0.33 -3.08 3.51
N VAL A 8 0.09 -2.94 4.81
CA VAL A 8 -1.10 -3.48 5.48
C VAL A 8 -1.81 -2.31 6.14
N ASP A 9 -2.98 -1.96 5.60
CA ASP A 9 -3.75 -0.81 6.12
C ASP A 9 -4.21 -1.08 7.56
N THR A 10 -4.24 -0.06 8.37
CA THR A 10 -4.65 -0.07 9.79
C THR A 10 -3.90 -1.05 10.70
N LEU A 11 -2.88 -1.78 10.23
CA LEU A 11 -2.07 -2.65 11.08
C LEU A 11 -1.27 -1.81 12.08
N ARG A 12 -1.53 -2.02 13.37
CA ARG A 12 -0.89 -1.30 14.47
C ARG A 12 0.40 -2.01 14.90
N ALA A 13 1.45 -1.24 15.13
CA ALA A 13 2.72 -1.77 15.62
C ALA A 13 2.59 -2.49 16.97
N ASP A 14 1.76 -1.95 17.88
CA ASP A 14 1.52 -2.54 19.20
C ASP A 14 0.67 -3.83 19.19
N HIS A 15 0.26 -4.31 18.01
CA HIS A 15 -0.40 -5.60 17.78
C HIS A 15 0.48 -6.59 17.01
N MET A 16 1.78 -6.30 16.88
CA MET A 16 2.76 -7.16 16.20
C MET A 16 3.75 -7.74 17.21
N GLY A 17 4.06 -9.04 17.11
CA GLY A 17 4.98 -9.72 18.01
C GLY A 17 6.37 -9.10 18.03
N CYS A 18 6.91 -8.70 16.87
CA CYS A 18 8.22 -8.05 16.76
C CYS A 18 8.30 -6.68 17.44
N TYR A 19 7.17 -6.09 17.84
CA TYR A 19 7.08 -4.87 18.66
C TYR A 19 6.66 -5.14 20.11
N GLY A 20 6.59 -6.42 20.52
CA GLY A 20 6.32 -6.81 21.90
C GLY A 20 4.86 -7.16 22.21
N TYR A 21 4.01 -7.36 21.20
CA TYR A 21 2.66 -7.85 21.44
C TYR A 21 2.68 -9.27 21.98
N GLY A 22 1.93 -9.52 23.07
CA GLY A 22 1.97 -10.79 23.80
C GLY A 22 1.18 -11.94 23.19
N LYS A 23 0.49 -11.72 22.05
CA LYS A 23 -0.24 -12.76 21.31
C LYS A 23 0.45 -13.04 19.98
N ASP A 24 0.39 -14.28 19.52
CA ASP A 24 0.97 -14.71 18.24
C ASP A 24 0.03 -14.37 17.07
N THR A 25 -0.03 -13.08 16.75
CA THR A 25 -0.91 -12.54 15.68
C THR A 25 -0.20 -12.31 14.38
N THR A 26 1.14 -12.21 14.38
CA THR A 26 1.92 -11.83 13.18
C THR A 26 3.17 -12.69 12.98
N PRO A 27 3.09 -14.04 13.08
CA PRO A 27 4.29 -14.90 13.13
C PRO A 27 5.18 -14.79 11.90
N ASN A 28 4.58 -14.63 10.72
CA ASN A 28 5.34 -14.49 9.48
C ASN A 28 6.03 -13.13 9.35
N ILE A 29 5.39 -12.06 9.80
CA ILE A 29 5.99 -10.72 9.83
C ILE A 29 7.12 -10.69 10.85
N ASP A 30 6.92 -11.30 12.02
CA ASP A 30 7.91 -11.38 13.10
C ASP A 30 9.15 -12.18 12.65
N MET A 31 8.94 -13.28 11.92
CA MET A 31 10.02 -14.04 11.29
C MET A 31 10.79 -13.20 10.26
N LEU A 32 10.11 -12.42 9.44
CA LEU A 32 10.75 -11.51 8.49
C LEU A 32 11.55 -10.43 9.21
N ALA A 33 10.98 -9.81 10.24
CA ALA A 33 11.63 -8.81 11.06
C ALA A 33 12.91 -9.32 11.74
N SER A 34 12.92 -10.60 12.18
CA SER A 34 14.09 -11.24 12.80
C SER A 34 15.28 -11.41 11.85
N LYS A 35 15.03 -11.41 10.53
CA LYS A 35 16.05 -11.57 9.48
C LYS A 35 16.40 -10.26 8.78
N GLY A 36 15.74 -9.18 9.13
CA GLY A 36 15.87 -7.88 8.46
C GLY A 36 16.17 -6.75 9.43
N VAL A 37 15.76 -5.56 9.06
CA VAL A 37 15.85 -4.34 9.87
C VAL A 37 14.45 -3.93 10.31
N ARG A 38 14.28 -3.76 11.61
CA ARG A 38 13.05 -3.22 12.21
C ARG A 38 13.30 -1.80 12.69
N PHE A 39 12.46 -0.87 12.28
CA PHE A 39 12.49 0.51 12.76
C PHE A 39 11.66 0.60 14.05
N SER A 40 12.30 0.93 15.19
CA SER A 40 11.64 1.06 16.48
C SER A 40 10.76 2.31 16.57
N GLU A 41 11.13 3.36 15.82
CA GLU A 41 10.44 4.64 15.79
C GLU A 41 10.22 5.08 14.35
N CYS A 42 9.10 4.65 13.78
CA CYS A 42 8.66 5.06 12.46
C CYS A 42 7.24 5.62 12.59
N PHE A 43 7.09 6.91 12.32
CA PHE A 43 5.83 7.62 12.53
C PHE A 43 5.15 7.92 11.20
N SER A 44 3.88 7.56 11.08
CA SER A 44 3.03 8.11 10.03
C SER A 44 2.71 9.57 10.36
N HIS A 45 2.79 10.46 9.39
CA HIS A 45 2.44 11.86 9.59
C HIS A 45 0.92 12.10 9.62
N THR A 46 0.13 11.09 9.26
CA THR A 46 -1.34 11.13 9.24
C THR A 46 -1.91 9.73 9.50
N ASN A 47 -3.15 9.68 9.97
CA ASN A 47 -3.92 8.46 10.18
C ASN A 47 -4.93 8.18 9.05
N CYS A 48 -4.85 8.90 7.94
CA CYS A 48 -5.74 8.73 6.79
C CYS A 48 -5.02 8.04 5.64
N THR A 49 -5.68 7.07 5.00
CA THR A 49 -5.14 6.25 3.92
C THR A 49 -4.61 7.08 2.75
N GLN A 50 -5.45 7.94 2.15
CA GLN A 50 -5.06 8.68 0.95
C GLN A 50 -3.85 9.61 1.16
N PRO A 51 -3.81 10.50 2.16
CA PRO A 51 -2.62 11.32 2.39
C PRO A 51 -1.42 10.50 2.85
N GLY A 52 -1.62 9.43 3.62
CA GLY A 52 -0.57 8.52 4.07
C GLY A 52 0.16 7.85 2.91
N PHE A 53 -0.58 7.19 2.02
CA PHE A 53 0.00 6.55 0.83
C PHE A 53 0.56 7.58 -0.17
N THR A 54 -0.08 8.75 -0.32
CA THR A 54 0.47 9.82 -1.15
C THR A 54 1.82 10.29 -0.63
N THR A 55 1.97 10.42 0.68
CA THR A 55 3.27 10.72 1.33
C THR A 55 4.29 9.61 1.10
N MET A 56 3.91 8.34 1.29
CA MET A 56 4.82 7.20 1.06
C MET A 56 5.34 7.15 -0.38
N PHE A 57 4.47 7.40 -1.36
CA PHE A 57 4.86 7.36 -2.77
C PHE A 57 5.57 8.61 -3.26
N SER A 58 5.27 9.79 -2.70
CA SER A 58 5.89 11.05 -3.12
C SER A 58 7.14 11.43 -2.34
N GLY A 59 7.31 10.90 -1.11
CA GLY A 59 8.32 11.35 -0.16
C GLY A 59 8.06 12.75 0.39
N MET A 60 6.85 13.30 0.23
CA MET A 60 6.48 14.64 0.64
C MET A 60 5.44 14.62 1.76
N TYR A 61 5.43 15.62 2.61
CA TYR A 61 4.36 15.81 3.60
C TYR A 61 3.06 16.26 2.95
N SER A 62 1.93 15.98 3.60
CA SER A 62 0.59 16.34 3.13
C SER A 62 0.44 17.81 2.78
N ILE A 63 1.08 18.68 3.54
CA ILE A 63 1.07 20.14 3.29
C ILE A 63 1.78 20.51 1.97
N THR A 64 2.71 19.66 1.51
CA THR A 64 3.49 19.91 0.29
C THR A 64 2.78 19.35 -0.95
N HIS A 65 2.22 18.14 -0.86
CA HIS A 65 1.48 17.54 -1.97
C HIS A 65 -0.02 17.87 -1.97
N ASP A 66 -0.52 18.62 -0.99
CA ASP A 66 -1.87 19.19 -0.84
C ASP A 66 -3.00 18.15 -0.68
N ILE A 67 -2.67 16.87 -0.41
CA ILE A 67 -3.62 15.81 -0.09
C ILE A 67 -3.62 15.64 1.43
N ILE A 68 -4.61 16.19 2.12
CA ILE A 68 -4.62 16.25 3.59
C ILE A 68 -5.68 15.37 4.27
N SER A 69 -6.66 14.87 3.52
CA SER A 69 -7.65 13.89 4.01
C SER A 69 -8.33 13.12 2.87
N HIS A 70 -9.26 12.21 3.21
CA HIS A 70 -9.97 11.39 2.23
C HIS A 70 -10.85 12.21 1.27
N ASP A 71 -11.60 13.20 1.77
CA ASP A 71 -12.70 13.82 1.03
C ASP A 71 -12.57 15.34 0.91
N ILE A 72 -11.45 15.89 1.30
CA ILE A 72 -11.42 17.35 1.43
C ILE A 72 -11.00 18.04 0.17
N VAL A 73 -11.95 18.77 -0.23
CA VAL A 73 -11.88 20.07 -0.86
C VAL A 73 -10.92 20.99 -0.07
N THR A 74 -9.65 20.92 -0.35
CA THR A 74 -8.74 21.93 0.13
C THR A 74 -9.05 23.22 -0.61
N ARG A 75 -9.36 24.28 0.16
CA ARG A 75 -9.57 25.65 -0.33
C ARG A 75 -10.77 25.87 -1.25
N GLY A 76 -11.89 25.15 -1.07
CA GLY A 76 -13.14 25.45 -1.78
C GLY A 76 -13.12 25.15 -3.29
N LYS A 77 -12.13 24.43 -3.76
CA LYS A 77 -12.08 23.90 -5.12
C LYS A 77 -12.48 22.44 -5.08
N GLY A 78 -13.42 22.02 -5.89
CA GLY A 78 -13.90 20.63 -5.97
C GLY A 78 -12.81 19.56 -5.94
N TYR A 79 -13.00 18.43 -6.52
CA TYR A 79 -12.09 17.30 -6.55
C TYR A 79 -10.60 17.70 -6.54
N VAL A 80 -9.85 17.31 -5.49
CA VAL A 80 -8.41 17.58 -5.42
C VAL A 80 -7.68 16.52 -6.22
N GLU A 81 -6.97 16.93 -7.27
CA GLU A 81 -5.97 16.11 -7.92
C GLU A 81 -4.58 16.46 -7.39
N ILE A 82 -3.72 15.45 -7.26
CA ILE A 82 -2.32 15.71 -6.94
C ILE A 82 -1.67 16.51 -8.08
N ASN A 83 -0.84 17.48 -7.73
CA ASN A 83 -0.08 18.24 -8.73
C ASN A 83 0.72 17.29 -9.63
N GLN A 84 0.64 17.48 -10.94
CA GLN A 84 1.33 16.66 -11.94
C GLN A 84 2.86 16.73 -11.83
N ASP A 85 3.40 17.76 -11.23
CA ASP A 85 4.85 17.90 -10.97
C ASP A 85 5.33 17.02 -9.82
N VAL A 86 4.44 16.56 -8.94
CA VAL A 86 4.76 15.59 -7.88
C VAL A 86 5.08 14.24 -8.51
N ARG A 87 6.32 13.78 -8.32
CA ARG A 87 6.76 12.47 -8.79
C ARG A 87 6.45 11.40 -7.76
N LEU A 88 5.93 10.27 -8.22
CA LEU A 88 5.61 9.13 -7.38
C LEU A 88 6.68 8.03 -7.55
N LEU A 89 6.91 7.27 -6.49
CA LEU A 89 7.91 6.20 -6.45
C LEU A 89 7.86 5.25 -7.65
N PRO A 90 6.67 4.77 -8.11
CA PRO A 90 6.62 3.92 -9.30
C PRO A 90 7.12 4.62 -10.57
N GLU A 91 6.83 5.91 -10.73
CA GLU A 91 7.32 6.70 -11.88
C GLU A 91 8.84 6.83 -11.87
N ILE A 92 9.42 7.03 -10.69
CA ILE A 92 10.87 7.12 -10.50
C ILE A 92 11.51 5.77 -10.82
N LEU A 93 11.03 4.69 -10.22
CA LEU A 93 11.56 3.34 -10.42
C LEU A 93 11.45 2.87 -11.87
N LYS A 94 10.34 3.19 -12.54
CA LYS A 94 10.17 2.91 -13.97
C LYS A 94 11.26 3.56 -14.82
N LYS A 95 11.62 4.82 -14.55
CA LYS A 95 12.73 5.53 -15.22
C LYS A 95 14.08 4.87 -14.96
N HIS A 96 14.23 4.13 -13.85
CA HIS A 96 15.42 3.38 -13.50
C HIS A 96 15.40 1.91 -13.96
N GLY A 97 14.51 1.59 -14.90
CA GLY A 97 14.44 0.29 -15.56
C GLY A 97 13.78 -0.81 -14.73
N TYR A 98 12.95 -0.45 -13.74
CA TYR A 98 12.10 -1.43 -13.08
C TYR A 98 10.81 -1.66 -13.87
N LYS A 99 10.41 -2.91 -13.98
CA LYS A 99 9.04 -3.27 -14.29
C LYS A 99 8.18 -2.97 -13.07
N THR A 100 7.23 -2.05 -13.20
CA THR A 100 6.44 -1.54 -12.08
C THR A 100 5.08 -2.18 -12.02
N LEU A 101 4.79 -2.88 -10.92
CA LEU A 101 3.64 -3.76 -10.73
C LEU A 101 2.87 -3.36 -9.46
N ALA A 102 1.55 -3.54 -9.45
CA ALA A 102 0.74 -3.38 -8.27
C ALA A 102 -0.39 -4.41 -8.18
N ALA A 103 -0.62 -4.92 -6.97
CA ALA A 103 -1.83 -5.59 -6.52
C ALA A 103 -2.49 -4.69 -5.46
N ASP A 104 -3.44 -3.85 -5.86
CA ASP A 104 -3.92 -2.75 -5.04
C ASP A 104 -5.26 -2.18 -5.54
N ASN A 105 -5.97 -1.46 -4.69
CA ASN A 105 -7.23 -0.78 -5.00
C ASN A 105 -7.22 0.74 -4.78
N LEU A 106 -6.12 1.33 -4.31
CA LEU A 106 -6.05 2.78 -4.05
C LEU A 106 -6.43 3.62 -5.27
N ALA A 107 -6.18 3.12 -6.49
CA ALA A 107 -6.51 3.83 -7.71
C ALA A 107 -8.02 3.95 -7.97
N SER A 108 -8.87 3.12 -7.35
CA SER A 108 -10.32 3.29 -7.38
C SER A 108 -10.76 4.48 -6.53
N MET A 109 -10.02 4.77 -5.46
CA MET A 109 -10.25 5.96 -4.62
C MET A 109 -9.73 7.21 -5.31
N ARG A 110 -8.51 7.15 -5.86
CA ARG A 110 -7.84 8.30 -6.49
C ARG A 110 -6.95 7.86 -7.65
N PRO A 111 -7.18 8.39 -8.87
CA PRO A 111 -6.49 7.95 -10.09
C PRO A 111 -4.97 8.08 -10.05
N TRP A 112 -4.42 9.01 -9.29
CA TRP A 112 -2.97 9.19 -9.23
C TRP A 112 -2.22 8.00 -8.64
N PHE A 113 -2.88 7.14 -7.84
CA PHE A 113 -2.25 5.93 -7.32
C PHE A 113 -1.92 4.90 -8.41
N LYS A 114 -2.47 5.04 -9.62
CA LYS A 114 -2.10 4.21 -10.77
C LYS A 114 -0.90 4.74 -11.56
N ARG A 115 -0.45 5.95 -11.26
CA ARG A 115 0.65 6.59 -12.01
C ARG A 115 1.95 5.81 -11.87
N GLY A 116 2.62 5.61 -13.01
CA GLY A 116 3.94 4.99 -13.08
C GLY A 116 3.96 3.47 -13.08
N TYR A 117 2.83 2.77 -12.92
CA TYR A 117 2.78 1.33 -13.03
C TYR A 117 2.66 0.86 -14.48
N ASP A 118 3.39 -0.22 -14.82
CA ASP A 118 3.24 -0.94 -16.09
C ASP A 118 2.05 -1.89 -16.05
N GLU A 119 1.82 -2.52 -14.91
CA GLU A 119 0.69 -3.40 -14.66
C GLU A 119 0.10 -3.12 -13.27
N TYR A 120 -1.17 -2.76 -13.24
CA TYR A 120 -1.91 -2.46 -12.02
C TYR A 120 -3.15 -3.36 -11.98
N VAL A 121 -3.18 -4.29 -11.03
CA VAL A 121 -4.26 -5.26 -10.89
C VAL A 121 -5.10 -4.89 -9.67
N TYR A 122 -6.37 -4.62 -9.90
CA TYR A 122 -7.33 -4.41 -8.83
C TYR A 122 -7.61 -5.73 -8.10
N THR A 123 -7.71 -5.67 -6.79
CA THR A 123 -7.82 -6.84 -5.91
C THR A 123 -9.25 -7.12 -5.46
N THR A 124 -10.20 -6.20 -5.70
CA THR A 124 -11.62 -6.42 -5.45
C THR A 124 -12.34 -6.88 -6.71
N PRO A 125 -13.27 -7.84 -6.60
CA PRO A 125 -14.25 -8.13 -7.65
C PRO A 125 -15.14 -6.91 -7.92
N ASP A 126 -15.75 -6.86 -9.09
CA ASP A 126 -16.69 -5.81 -9.48
C ASP A 126 -17.76 -5.58 -8.41
N GLY A 127 -17.91 -4.32 -8.00
CA GLY A 127 -18.94 -3.89 -7.06
C GLY A 127 -18.61 -4.03 -5.57
N LYS A 128 -17.45 -4.59 -5.19
CA LYS A 128 -16.99 -4.55 -3.80
C LYS A 128 -16.26 -3.24 -3.50
N PRO A 129 -16.45 -2.65 -2.29
CA PRO A 129 -15.60 -1.56 -1.82
C PRO A 129 -14.13 -1.97 -1.73
N GLU A 130 -13.23 -1.02 -1.85
CA GLU A 130 -11.78 -1.24 -1.86
C GLU A 130 -11.29 -1.92 -0.58
N CYS A 131 -11.87 -1.55 0.56
CA CYS A 131 -11.52 -2.11 1.87
C CYS A 131 -12.07 -3.53 2.15
N MET A 132 -12.72 -4.15 1.18
CA MET A 132 -13.24 -5.52 1.27
C MET A 132 -12.45 -6.50 0.38
N ALA A 133 -11.24 -6.16 0.00
CA ALA A 133 -10.35 -7.09 -0.70
C ALA A 133 -9.79 -8.10 0.29
N ASP A 134 -10.12 -9.38 0.13
CA ASP A 134 -9.62 -10.45 1.00
C ASP A 134 -8.11 -10.64 0.81
N ALA A 135 -7.36 -10.84 1.90
CA ALA A 135 -5.91 -11.07 1.86
C ALA A 135 -5.51 -12.23 0.95
N LYS A 136 -6.37 -13.25 0.86
CA LYS A 136 -6.16 -14.38 -0.04
C LYS A 136 -6.15 -13.93 -1.50
N ASP A 137 -7.12 -13.14 -1.93
CA ASP A 137 -7.20 -12.65 -3.31
C ASP A 137 -6.01 -11.74 -3.64
N VAL A 138 -5.66 -10.84 -2.72
CA VAL A 138 -4.47 -9.99 -2.83
C VAL A 138 -3.20 -10.83 -2.99
N SER A 139 -3.03 -11.86 -2.15
CA SER A 139 -1.88 -12.75 -2.19
C SER A 139 -1.81 -13.54 -3.49
N ASP A 140 -2.93 -14.10 -3.96
CA ASP A 140 -3.00 -14.87 -5.20
C ASP A 140 -2.64 -14.00 -6.43
N ILE A 141 -3.07 -12.73 -6.43
CA ILE A 141 -2.70 -11.76 -7.46
C ILE A 141 -1.20 -11.43 -7.39
N ALA A 142 -0.69 -11.17 -6.19
CA ALA A 142 0.72 -10.84 -5.98
C ALA A 142 1.64 -11.99 -6.43
N VAL A 143 1.31 -13.23 -6.07
CA VAL A 143 2.06 -14.43 -6.48
C VAL A 143 2.03 -14.59 -8.01
N ARG A 144 0.88 -14.41 -8.66
CA ARG A 144 0.79 -14.47 -10.13
C ARG A 144 1.67 -13.41 -10.81
N LEU A 145 1.70 -12.20 -10.28
CA LEU A 145 2.56 -11.13 -10.79
C LEU A 145 4.04 -11.47 -10.61
N LEU A 146 4.43 -12.01 -9.45
CA LEU A 146 5.80 -12.46 -9.20
C LEU A 146 6.23 -13.58 -10.17
N GLU A 147 5.39 -14.59 -10.38
CA GLU A 147 5.68 -15.68 -11.32
C GLU A 147 5.79 -15.19 -12.76
N LYS A 148 4.89 -14.30 -13.17
CA LYS A 148 4.88 -13.73 -14.52
C LYS A 148 6.15 -12.91 -14.82
N HIS A 149 6.66 -12.17 -13.83
CA HIS A 149 7.75 -11.22 -13.99
C HIS A 149 9.06 -11.64 -13.30
N LYS A 150 9.20 -12.90 -12.87
CA LYS A 150 10.37 -13.41 -12.12
C LYS A 150 11.72 -13.25 -12.84
N GLY A 151 11.71 -13.12 -14.16
CA GLY A 151 12.90 -12.87 -14.98
C GLY A 151 13.26 -11.41 -15.18
N GLU A 152 12.48 -10.48 -14.65
CA GLU A 152 12.64 -9.05 -14.82
C GLU A 152 13.14 -8.37 -13.53
N LYS A 153 13.74 -7.20 -13.68
CA LYS A 153 14.00 -6.31 -12.55
C LYS A 153 12.71 -5.59 -12.23
N PHE A 154 12.05 -5.95 -11.13
CA PHE A 154 10.72 -5.43 -10.81
C PHE A 154 10.65 -4.67 -9.48
N PHE A 155 9.66 -3.78 -9.41
CA PHE A 155 9.05 -3.22 -8.22
C PHE A 155 7.60 -3.70 -8.16
N LEU A 156 7.23 -4.39 -7.10
CA LEU A 156 5.85 -4.82 -6.85
C LEU A 156 5.34 -4.19 -5.57
N PHE A 157 4.25 -3.43 -5.68
CA PHE A 157 3.46 -2.94 -4.56
C PHE A 157 2.29 -3.89 -4.29
N VAL A 158 2.12 -4.29 -3.03
CA VAL A 158 1.03 -5.16 -2.58
C VAL A 158 0.35 -4.50 -1.38
N HIS A 159 -0.95 -4.31 -1.46
CA HIS A 159 -1.72 -3.62 -0.44
C HIS A 159 -2.82 -4.52 0.13
N PHE A 160 -2.73 -4.81 1.44
CA PHE A 160 -3.70 -5.58 2.20
C PHE A 160 -4.61 -4.66 3.00
N TRP A 161 -5.90 -4.95 2.97
CA TRP A 161 -6.93 -4.19 3.66
C TRP A 161 -7.47 -4.87 4.93
N ASP A 162 -7.24 -6.15 5.13
CA ASP A 162 -7.91 -7.01 6.12
C ASP A 162 -8.01 -6.46 7.56
N PRO A 163 -7.01 -5.79 8.13
CA PRO A 163 -7.17 -5.16 9.45
C PRO A 163 -8.08 -3.93 9.44
N HIS A 164 -8.48 -3.43 8.27
CA HIS A 164 -9.43 -2.33 8.15
C HIS A 164 -10.86 -2.83 8.39
N GLN A 165 -11.75 -1.96 8.87
CA GLN A 165 -13.18 -2.29 8.92
C GLN A 165 -13.77 -2.49 7.50
N PRO A 166 -14.77 -3.40 7.32
CA PRO A 166 -15.38 -4.26 8.34
C PRO A 166 -14.41 -5.34 8.82
N TYR A 167 -14.49 -5.68 10.12
CA TYR A 167 -13.63 -6.71 10.72
C TYR A 167 -14.25 -8.08 10.45
N GLU A 168 -13.96 -8.66 9.30
CA GLU A 168 -14.49 -9.94 8.83
C GLU A 168 -13.35 -10.95 8.65
N PRO A 169 -12.78 -11.49 9.75
CA PRO A 169 -11.72 -12.48 9.64
C PRO A 169 -12.26 -13.75 8.98
N PRO A 170 -11.41 -14.50 8.24
CA PRO A 170 -11.79 -15.82 7.76
C PRO A 170 -12.21 -16.75 8.91
N GLU A 171 -13.16 -17.69 8.65
CA GLU A 171 -13.71 -18.59 9.66
C GLU A 171 -12.68 -19.48 10.39
N VAL A 172 -11.47 -19.58 9.83
CA VAL A 172 -10.36 -20.38 10.42
C VAL A 172 -9.61 -19.68 11.54
N PHE A 173 -9.95 -18.42 11.86
CA PHE A 173 -9.28 -17.61 12.91
C PHE A 173 -10.22 -17.23 14.05
#